data_a747c0ca19e4421b6297132b9e34add7
#
_entry.id   a747c0ca19e4421b6297132b9e34add7
#
_cell.length_a   1.000
_cell.length_b   1.000
_cell.length_c   1.000
_cell.angle_alpha   90.00
_cell.angle_beta   90.00
_cell.angle_gamma   90.00
#
_symmetry.space_group_name_H-M   'P 1'
#
loop_
_entity.id
_entity.type
_entity.pdbx_description
1 polymer ?
#
loop_
_entity_poly.entity_id
_entity_poly.type
_entity_poly.pdbx_seq_one_letter_code
_entity_poly.pdbx_strand_id
1 'polypeptide(L)'
;MTHTLPLPDFTHERVEVMTGPRSGLIITVALHSSVLGSALGGARLWTYPHWSDAMGDALRLSAAMTLKNAAAGLDAGGGKAVIALPQAAPDTTPTPLDAERRRAAFLDLGDAVERFDGLYRTAEDVGSTTEDMLTVSERT
;
A
#
# COMPACT_ATOMS: atom_id res chain seq x y z
N MET A 1 16.35 9.61 13.66
CA MET A 1 16.03 8.17 13.66
C MET A 1 16.18 7.58 12.29
N THR A 2 17.01 6.60 12.17
CA THR A 2 17.22 5.91 10.91
C THR A 2 16.23 4.77 10.76
N HIS A 3 15.89 4.43 9.53
CA HIS A 3 15.11 3.23 9.27
C HIS A 3 15.98 1.98 9.43
N THR A 4 15.34 0.87 9.78
CA THR A 4 16.03 -0.33 10.21
C THR A 4 16.53 -1.19 9.06
N LEU A 5 15.96 -1.02 7.86
CA LEU A 5 16.29 -1.84 6.70
C LEU A 5 16.70 -0.96 5.52
N PRO A 6 17.70 -1.38 4.75
CA PRO A 6 18.03 -0.70 3.51
C PRO A 6 16.88 -0.82 2.51
N LEU A 7 16.75 0.14 1.61
CA LEU A 7 15.79 0.05 0.53
C LEU A 7 16.22 -1.07 -0.44
N PRO A 8 15.28 -1.83 -0.98
CA PRO A 8 15.59 -2.82 -2.02
C PRO A 8 15.96 -2.15 -3.34
N ASP A 9 16.49 -2.94 -4.27
CA ASP A 9 16.74 -2.45 -5.63
C ASP A 9 15.42 -1.99 -6.26
N PHE A 10 15.52 -0.93 -7.06
CA PHE A 10 14.36 -0.40 -7.76
C PHE A 10 14.25 -1.03 -9.14
N THR A 11 13.32 -1.97 -9.28
CA THR A 11 13.03 -2.67 -10.55
C THR A 11 11.58 -2.45 -10.99
N HIS A 12 10.93 -1.46 -10.44
CA HIS A 12 9.50 -1.20 -10.55
C HIS A 12 9.17 -0.35 -11.78
N GLU A 13 7.97 -0.55 -12.33
CA GLU A 13 7.48 0.30 -13.42
C GLU A 13 7.07 1.68 -12.91
N ARG A 14 6.44 1.73 -11.72
CA ARG A 14 5.95 2.99 -11.17
C ARG A 14 5.73 2.87 -9.66
N VAL A 15 6.17 3.85 -8.93
CA VAL A 15 5.92 3.94 -7.49
C VAL A 15 5.48 5.37 -7.17
N GLU A 16 4.38 5.52 -6.44
CA GLU A 16 3.91 6.81 -5.96
C GLU A 16 3.83 6.82 -4.46
N VAL A 17 4.34 7.88 -3.86
CA VAL A 17 4.25 8.13 -2.42
C VAL A 17 3.55 9.47 -2.26
N MET A 18 2.51 9.51 -1.44
CA MET A 18 1.72 10.71 -1.25
C MET A 18 1.20 10.82 0.16
N THR A 19 0.89 12.04 0.57
CA THR A 19 0.11 12.28 1.79
C THR A 19 -1.36 12.30 1.41
N GLY A 20 -2.15 11.45 2.08
CA GLY A 20 -3.60 11.41 1.86
C GLY A 20 -4.23 12.74 2.28
N PRO A 21 -4.99 13.40 1.39
CA PRO A 21 -5.52 14.74 1.70
C PRO A 21 -6.59 14.74 2.80
N ARG A 22 -7.26 13.61 3.01
CA ARG A 22 -8.29 13.49 4.05
C ARG A 22 -7.72 12.97 5.36
N SER A 23 -6.86 11.96 5.29
CA SER A 23 -6.34 11.26 6.46
C SER A 23 -5.05 11.83 7.02
N GLY A 24 -4.26 12.51 6.19
CA GLY A 24 -2.91 12.96 6.54
C GLY A 24 -1.89 11.83 6.62
N LEU A 25 -2.27 10.60 6.26
CA LEU A 25 -1.37 9.45 6.32
C LEU A 25 -0.59 9.32 5.02
N ILE A 26 0.63 8.80 5.12
CA ILE A 26 1.47 8.58 3.95
C ILE A 26 1.11 7.24 3.32
N ILE A 27 0.83 7.28 2.03
CA ILE A 27 0.38 6.14 1.23
C ILE A 27 1.40 5.90 0.13
N THR A 28 1.87 4.65 0.02
CA THR A 28 2.71 4.21 -1.09
C THR A 28 1.94 3.21 -1.93
N VAL A 29 1.92 3.42 -3.23
CA VAL A 29 1.43 2.42 -4.19
C VAL A 29 2.58 2.06 -5.12
N ALA A 30 2.96 0.79 -5.12
CA ALA A 30 4.04 0.28 -5.93
C ALA A 30 3.49 -0.68 -6.99
N LEU A 31 3.71 -0.34 -8.25
CA LEU A 31 3.43 -1.21 -9.38
C LEU A 31 4.77 -1.78 -9.82
N HIS A 32 5.01 -3.05 -9.51
CA HIS A 32 6.28 -3.68 -9.87
C HIS A 32 6.29 -4.05 -11.35
N SER A 33 5.31 -4.82 -11.79
CA SER A 33 5.25 -5.26 -13.17
C SER A 33 3.81 -5.41 -13.63
N SER A 34 3.54 -5.00 -14.87
CA SER A 34 2.28 -5.22 -15.56
C SER A 34 2.47 -6.08 -16.82
N VAL A 35 3.61 -6.76 -16.94
CA VAL A 35 3.94 -7.56 -18.12
C VAL A 35 2.92 -8.68 -18.37
N LEU A 36 2.49 -9.37 -17.33
CA LEU A 36 1.50 -10.45 -17.44
C LEU A 36 0.06 -9.96 -17.34
N GLY A 37 -0.17 -8.68 -17.14
CA GLY A 37 -1.49 -8.07 -16.97
C GLY A 37 -1.50 -7.04 -15.86
N SER A 38 -2.66 -6.51 -15.53
CA SER A 38 -2.79 -5.54 -14.43
C SER A 38 -2.14 -6.08 -13.17
N ALA A 39 -1.41 -5.23 -12.48
CA ALA A 39 -0.74 -5.61 -11.23
C ALA A 39 -1.79 -5.88 -10.14
N LEU A 40 -1.57 -6.94 -9.38
CA LEU A 40 -2.45 -7.34 -8.29
C LEU A 40 -1.65 -7.47 -7.01
N GLY A 41 -2.14 -6.87 -5.93
CA GLY A 41 -1.55 -7.01 -4.61
C GLY A 41 -2.35 -6.23 -3.57
N GLY A 42 -2.30 -6.70 -2.33
CA GLY A 42 -3.11 -6.17 -1.25
C GLY A 42 -2.69 -4.80 -0.73
N ALA A 43 -3.57 -4.19 0.03
CA ALA A 43 -3.33 -2.92 0.71
C ALA A 43 -3.06 -3.17 2.20
N ARG A 44 -1.84 -2.90 2.62
CA ARG A 44 -1.42 -3.10 4.02
C ARG A 44 -1.60 -1.81 4.80
N LEU A 45 -2.14 -1.91 5.99
CA LEU A 45 -2.19 -0.83 6.98
C LEU A 45 -1.34 -1.26 8.18
N TRP A 46 -0.23 -0.56 8.42
CA TRP A 46 0.70 -0.97 9.46
C TRP A 46 1.43 0.23 10.05
N THR A 47 1.95 0.08 11.26
CA THR A 47 2.75 1.10 11.93
C THR A 47 4.22 0.94 11.56
N TYR A 48 4.85 2.04 11.16
CA TYR A 48 6.27 2.07 10.78
C TYR A 48 7.03 3.13 11.57
N PRO A 49 8.32 2.88 11.87
CA PRO A 49 9.17 3.89 12.51
C PRO A 49 9.34 5.13 11.63
N HIS A 50 9.40 4.96 10.32
CA HIS A 50 9.55 6.03 9.34
C HIS A 50 8.79 5.69 8.07
N TRP A 51 8.27 6.70 7.39
CA TRP A 51 7.48 6.46 6.17
C TRP A 51 8.27 5.72 5.08
N SER A 52 9.61 5.91 5.03
CA SER A 52 10.43 5.22 4.04
C SER A 52 10.52 3.72 4.29
N ASP A 53 10.30 3.25 5.51
CA ASP A 53 10.19 1.82 5.80
C ASP A 53 8.93 1.24 5.15
N ALA A 54 7.83 1.99 5.16
CA ALA A 54 6.61 1.62 4.48
C ALA A 54 6.81 1.54 2.97
N MET A 55 7.51 2.51 2.40
CA MET A 55 7.87 2.50 0.98
C MET A 55 8.73 1.27 0.66
N GLY A 56 9.73 0.98 1.50
CA GLY A 56 10.58 -0.19 1.33
C GLY A 56 9.77 -1.49 1.34
N ASP A 57 8.79 -1.62 2.23
CA ASP A 57 7.88 -2.77 2.26
C ASP A 57 7.07 -2.86 0.96
N ALA A 58 6.53 -1.75 0.49
CA ALA A 58 5.77 -1.74 -0.75
C ALA A 58 6.63 -2.21 -1.94
N LEU A 59 7.88 -1.76 -1.99
CA LEU A 59 8.81 -2.19 -3.04
C LEU A 59 9.08 -3.71 -2.98
N ARG A 60 9.40 -4.23 -1.80
CA ARG A 60 9.69 -5.66 -1.62
C ARG A 60 8.48 -6.52 -1.90
N LEU A 61 7.33 -6.13 -1.36
CA LEU A 61 6.12 -6.93 -1.44
C LEU A 61 5.52 -6.92 -2.84
N SER A 62 5.60 -5.80 -3.56
CA SER A 62 5.12 -5.73 -4.95
C SER A 62 5.97 -6.61 -5.87
N ALA A 63 7.28 -6.64 -5.68
CA ALA A 63 8.17 -7.54 -6.43
C ALA A 63 7.85 -9.01 -6.13
N ALA A 64 7.60 -9.34 -4.85
CA ALA A 64 7.20 -10.69 -4.47
C ALA A 64 5.85 -11.08 -5.09
N MET A 65 4.90 -10.14 -5.20
CA MET A 65 3.61 -10.40 -5.82
C MET A 65 3.73 -10.73 -7.30
N THR A 66 4.66 -10.10 -8.02
CA THR A 66 4.92 -10.46 -9.41
C THR A 66 5.27 -11.94 -9.55
N LEU A 67 6.16 -12.44 -8.68
CA LEU A 67 6.56 -13.83 -8.69
C LEU A 67 5.42 -14.76 -8.23
N LYS A 68 4.70 -14.39 -7.19
CA LYS A 68 3.59 -15.20 -6.67
C LYS A 68 2.47 -15.34 -7.69
N ASN A 69 2.09 -14.26 -8.35
CA ASN A 69 1.02 -14.29 -9.35
C ASN A 69 1.43 -15.12 -10.55
N ALA A 70 2.68 -14.99 -11.02
CA ALA A 70 3.21 -15.80 -12.11
C ALA A 70 3.25 -17.30 -11.73
N ALA A 71 3.73 -17.62 -10.54
CA ALA A 71 3.81 -19.00 -10.06
C ALA A 71 2.42 -19.64 -9.90
N ALA A 72 1.41 -18.84 -9.57
CA ALA A 72 0.03 -19.31 -9.47
C ALA A 72 -0.67 -19.44 -10.83
N GLY A 73 0.00 -19.11 -11.92
CA GLY A 73 -0.58 -19.16 -13.27
C GLY A 73 -1.56 -18.04 -13.55
N LEU A 74 -1.52 -16.94 -12.81
CA LEU A 74 -2.40 -15.80 -13.03
C LEU A 74 -1.83 -14.89 -14.13
N ASP A 75 -2.71 -14.41 -14.99
CA ASP A 75 -2.37 -13.37 -15.97
C ASP A 75 -2.42 -12.00 -15.31
N ALA A 76 -1.61 -11.83 -14.28
CA ALA A 76 -1.55 -10.61 -13.48
C ALA A 76 -0.10 -10.29 -13.11
N GLY A 77 0.22 -9.02 -13.13
CA GLY A 77 1.49 -8.52 -12.61
C GLY A 77 1.46 -8.37 -11.10
N GLY A 78 2.47 -7.76 -10.52
CA GLY A 78 2.59 -7.56 -9.08
C GLY A 78 2.54 -6.10 -8.67
N GLY A 79 1.73 -5.83 -7.67
CA GLY A 79 1.63 -4.52 -7.05
C GLY A 79 1.43 -4.64 -5.55
N LYS A 80 1.54 -3.51 -4.86
CA LYS A 80 1.30 -3.44 -3.42
C LYS A 80 0.97 -2.01 -3.03
N ALA A 81 0.06 -1.85 -2.09
CA ALA A 81 -0.19 -0.57 -1.46
C ALA A 81 0.10 -0.69 0.03
N VAL A 82 0.62 0.37 0.62
CA VAL A 82 0.88 0.45 2.06
C VAL A 82 0.42 1.81 2.57
N ILE A 83 -0.43 1.78 3.59
CA ILE A 83 -0.80 2.97 4.36
C ILE A 83 0.04 2.93 5.63
N ALA A 84 0.89 3.93 5.82
CA ALA A 84 1.79 3.99 6.95
C ALA A 84 1.14 4.71 8.14
N LEU A 85 0.99 4.01 9.24
CA LEU A 85 0.64 4.64 10.50
C LEU A 85 1.93 5.10 11.18
N PRO A 86 1.96 6.33 11.73
CA PRO A 86 3.15 6.79 12.44
C PRO A 86 3.35 6.00 13.73
N GLN A 87 4.61 5.77 14.08
CA GLN A 87 4.95 5.14 15.34
C GLN A 87 4.59 6.08 16.49
N ALA A 88 3.98 5.54 17.54
CA ALA A 88 3.71 6.30 18.74
C ALA A 88 5.02 6.71 19.42
N ALA A 89 4.99 7.85 20.13
CA ALA A 89 6.12 8.25 20.94
C ALA A 89 6.46 7.19 21.99
N PRO A 90 7.73 7.06 22.41
CA PRO A 90 8.10 6.15 23.48
C PRO A 90 7.23 6.38 24.72
N ASP A 91 6.90 5.32 25.41
CA ASP A 91 6.10 5.34 26.63
C ASP A 91 4.65 5.78 26.46
N THR A 92 4.16 5.84 25.22
CA THR A 92 2.76 6.11 24.96
C THR A 92 2.09 4.89 24.33
N THR A 93 0.83 4.69 24.68
CA THR A 93 0.02 3.65 24.02
C THR A 93 -0.38 4.14 22.64
N PRO A 94 -0.14 3.35 21.58
CA PRO A 94 -0.61 3.74 20.25
C PRO A 94 -2.13 3.96 20.25
N THR A 95 -2.57 5.07 19.68
CA THR A 95 -4.00 5.34 19.51
C THR A 95 -4.45 4.67 18.23
N PRO A 96 -5.41 3.73 18.28
CA PRO A 96 -5.97 3.14 17.08
C PRO A 96 -6.60 4.23 16.20
N LEU A 97 -6.62 4.01 14.89
CA LEU A 97 -7.41 4.87 14.00
C LEU A 97 -8.87 4.75 14.37
N ASP A 98 -9.55 5.89 14.56
CA ASP A 98 -11.00 5.87 14.67
C ASP A 98 -11.64 5.54 13.31
N ALA A 99 -12.93 5.22 13.33
CA ALA A 99 -13.64 4.81 12.13
C ALA A 99 -13.62 5.89 11.04
N GLU A 100 -13.74 7.16 11.44
CA GLU A 100 -13.74 8.28 10.50
C GLU A 100 -12.40 8.44 9.80
N ARG A 101 -11.30 8.43 10.54
CA ARG A 101 -9.96 8.55 9.95
C ARG A 101 -9.58 7.32 9.14
N ARG A 102 -10.00 6.14 9.59
CA ARG A 102 -9.81 4.90 8.82
C ARG A 102 -10.51 4.99 7.47
N ARG A 103 -11.78 5.43 7.47
CA ARG A 103 -12.51 5.63 6.23
C ARG A 103 -11.81 6.65 5.33
N ALA A 104 -11.37 7.77 5.90
CA ALA A 104 -10.62 8.79 5.17
C ALA A 104 -9.36 8.21 4.51
N ALA A 105 -8.62 7.36 5.22
CA ALA A 105 -7.41 6.74 4.71
C ALA A 105 -7.70 5.82 3.50
N PHE A 106 -8.76 5.03 3.56
CA PHE A 106 -9.10 4.14 2.45
C PHE A 106 -9.76 4.84 1.28
N LEU A 107 -10.43 5.98 1.50
CA LEU A 107 -10.85 6.86 0.40
C LEU A 107 -9.63 7.47 -0.30
N ASP A 108 -8.64 7.91 0.48
CA ASP A 108 -7.37 8.43 -0.07
C ASP A 108 -6.65 7.34 -0.87
N LEU A 109 -6.65 6.12 -0.37
CA LEU A 109 -6.07 4.99 -1.11
C LEU A 109 -6.80 4.76 -2.42
N GLY A 110 -8.13 4.86 -2.43
CA GLY A 110 -8.92 4.73 -3.65
C GLY A 110 -8.51 5.74 -4.71
N ASP A 111 -8.32 6.99 -4.32
CA ASP A 111 -7.83 8.02 -5.25
C ASP A 111 -6.42 7.68 -5.76
N ALA A 112 -5.56 7.17 -4.89
CA ALA A 112 -4.21 6.76 -5.27
C ALA A 112 -4.23 5.61 -6.27
N VAL A 113 -5.07 4.62 -6.06
CA VAL A 113 -5.24 3.47 -6.96
C VAL A 113 -5.78 3.92 -8.32
N GLU A 114 -6.75 4.84 -8.32
CA GLU A 114 -7.35 5.36 -9.56
C GLU A 114 -6.32 6.06 -10.45
N ARG A 115 -5.29 6.66 -9.87
CA ARG A 115 -4.20 7.30 -10.62
C ARG A 115 -3.40 6.31 -11.49
N PHE A 116 -3.52 5.01 -11.22
CA PHE A 116 -2.85 3.98 -12.03
C PHE A 116 -3.70 3.51 -13.22
N ASP A 117 -4.89 4.08 -13.37
CA ASP A 117 -5.73 3.91 -14.55
C ASP A 117 -5.97 2.44 -14.93
N GLY A 118 -6.32 1.65 -13.93
CA GLY A 118 -6.61 0.23 -14.09
C GLY A 118 -5.39 -0.69 -14.12
N LEU A 119 -4.18 -0.16 -14.08
CA LEU A 119 -2.97 -0.98 -14.08
C LEU A 119 -2.67 -1.63 -12.73
N TYR A 120 -3.29 -1.15 -11.66
CA TYR A 120 -3.15 -1.75 -10.33
C TYR A 120 -4.52 -2.01 -9.73
N ARG A 121 -4.70 -3.24 -9.25
CA ARG A 121 -5.89 -3.67 -8.51
C ARG A 121 -5.47 -4.05 -7.11
N THR A 122 -6.17 -3.51 -6.13
CA THR A 122 -5.88 -3.77 -4.73
C THR A 122 -6.83 -4.80 -4.13
N ALA A 123 -6.44 -5.34 -2.99
CA ALA A 123 -7.23 -6.28 -2.22
C ALA A 123 -6.88 -6.10 -0.74
N GLU A 124 -7.54 -6.85 0.13
CA GLU A 124 -7.20 -6.83 1.54
C GLU A 124 -5.86 -7.49 1.81
N ASP A 125 -5.21 -7.07 2.89
CA ASP A 125 -3.94 -7.57 3.37
C ASP A 125 -3.86 -7.34 4.88
N VAL A 126 -2.66 -7.42 5.45
CA VAL A 126 -2.45 -7.17 6.88
C VAL A 126 -2.97 -5.77 7.24
N GLY A 127 -3.82 -5.71 8.25
CA GLY A 127 -4.39 -4.47 8.77
C GLY A 127 -5.57 -3.91 8.00
N SER A 128 -5.90 -4.45 6.82
CA SER A 128 -7.07 -4.03 6.06
C SER A 128 -8.11 -5.15 5.97
N THR A 129 -9.34 -4.78 5.67
CA THR A 129 -10.50 -5.69 5.67
C THR A 129 -11.29 -5.58 4.38
N THR A 130 -12.21 -6.52 4.17
CA THR A 130 -13.16 -6.47 3.05
C THR A 130 -13.95 -5.15 3.07
N GLU A 131 -14.36 -4.71 4.26
CA GLU A 131 -15.11 -3.45 4.40
C GLU A 131 -14.26 -2.25 3.95
N ASP A 132 -12.96 -2.25 4.27
CA ASP A 132 -12.05 -1.21 3.79
C ASP A 132 -11.97 -1.20 2.27
N MET A 133 -11.98 -2.39 1.65
CA MET A 133 -11.97 -2.49 0.19
C MET A 133 -13.24 -1.95 -0.44
N LEU A 134 -14.38 -2.09 0.21
CA LEU A 134 -15.63 -1.45 -0.24
C LEU A 134 -15.48 0.07 -0.22
N THR A 135 -14.82 0.61 0.79
CA THR A 135 -14.52 2.04 0.87
C THR A 135 -13.63 2.49 -0.28
N VAL A 136 -12.56 1.74 -0.56
CA VAL A 136 -11.67 2.00 -1.70
C VAL A 136 -12.47 2.05 -3.00
N SER A 137 -13.41 1.12 -3.19
CA SER A 137 -14.21 1.01 -4.41
C SER A 137 -15.13 2.21 -4.66
N GLU A 138 -15.34 3.08 -3.67
CA GLU A 138 -16.10 4.31 -3.86
C GLU A 138 -15.33 5.33 -4.72
N ARG A 139 -14.00 5.18 -4.86
CA ARG A 139 -13.14 6.13 -5.54
C ARG A 139 -12.43 5.56 -6.78
N THR A 140 -12.54 4.27 -7.00
CA THR A 140 -11.83 3.63 -8.12
C THR A 140 -12.61 2.44 -8.70
#